data_4b4659ce498b18a460f13f92dceacf55
#
_entry.id   4b4659ce498b18a460f13f92dceacf55
#
_cell.length_a   1.000
_cell.length_b   1.000
_cell.length_c   1.000
_cell.angle_alpha   90.00
_cell.angle_beta   90.00
_cell.angle_gamma   90.00
#
_symmetry.space_group_name_H-M   'P 1'
#
loop_
_entity.id
_entity.type
_entity.pdbx_description
1 polymer ?
#
loop_
_entity_poly.entity_id
_entity_poly.type
_entity_poly.pdbx_seq_one_letter_code
_entity_poly.pdbx_strand_id
1 'polypeptide(L)'
;MNKKLFLGMVAAAALSAPAMGSMPHVGIDSGQFTIGISGYVPVVCRASVEQTMVSPHEGEVSLGALREFCNSPNGYAIHADYSPSLAHAKIIVDGKKMPLNKSGSTEISKSNRAGIATRTLELDLPKGVEGGSVSFRIVPL
;
A
#
# COMPACT_ATOMS: atom_id res chain seq x y z
N MET A 1 -75.71 34.58 28.11
CA MET A 1 -76.10 33.55 27.10
C MET A 1 -74.86 32.89 26.58
N ASN A 2 -74.78 31.62 26.95
CA ASN A 2 -73.56 30.78 26.82
C ASN A 2 -73.47 30.11 25.43
N LYS A 3 -72.32 30.08 24.84
CA LYS A 3 -72.00 29.00 23.89
C LYS A 3 -70.55 28.59 24.08
N LYS A 4 -70.43 27.37 24.66
CA LYS A 4 -69.19 26.63 24.79
C LYS A 4 -68.80 26.05 23.41
N LEU A 5 -67.60 26.38 22.94
CA LEU A 5 -67.07 25.75 21.77
C LEU A 5 -66.04 24.71 22.23
N PHE A 6 -66.34 23.44 22.01
CA PHE A 6 -65.46 22.30 22.22
C PHE A 6 -64.53 22.17 21.03
N LEU A 7 -63.24 22.33 21.28
CA LEU A 7 -62.20 22.09 20.28
C LEU A 7 -61.69 20.68 20.49
N GLY A 8 -62.05 19.78 19.56
CA GLY A 8 -61.60 18.40 19.58
C GLY A 8 -60.14 18.29 19.12
N MET A 9 -59.34 17.67 19.98
CA MET A 9 -57.93 17.41 19.73
C MET A 9 -57.86 16.09 18.95
N VAL A 10 -57.48 16.13 17.66
CA VAL A 10 -57.22 14.93 16.87
C VAL A 10 -55.77 14.51 17.07
N ALA A 11 -55.54 13.44 17.79
CA ALA A 11 -54.23 12.79 17.94
C ALA A 11 -53.91 11.96 16.69
N ALA A 12 -52.97 12.42 15.87
CA ALA A 12 -52.43 11.60 14.77
C ALA A 12 -51.43 10.61 15.31
N ALA A 13 -51.82 9.34 15.38
CA ALA A 13 -50.91 8.23 15.66
C ALA A 13 -50.09 7.92 14.39
N ALA A 14 -48.81 8.25 14.42
CA ALA A 14 -47.87 7.83 13.38
C ALA A 14 -47.57 6.33 13.57
N LEU A 15 -48.11 5.49 12.70
CA LEU A 15 -47.71 4.10 12.59
C LEU A 15 -46.34 4.01 11.91
N SER A 16 -45.33 3.78 12.72
CA SER A 16 -44.01 3.36 12.24
C SER A 16 -44.11 1.91 11.72
N ALA A 17 -44.16 1.73 10.41
CA ALA A 17 -44.05 0.42 9.79
C ALA A 17 -42.63 -0.11 10.02
N PRO A 18 -42.46 -1.34 10.53
CA PRO A 18 -41.17 -1.99 10.55
C PRO A 18 -40.70 -2.21 9.12
N ALA A 19 -39.48 -1.76 8.78
CA ALA A 19 -38.82 -2.10 7.53
C ALA A 19 -38.61 -3.63 7.53
N MET A 20 -39.46 -4.34 6.80
CA MET A 20 -39.20 -5.74 6.52
C MET A 20 -37.98 -5.79 5.60
N GLY A 21 -36.83 -6.18 6.17
CA GLY A 21 -35.67 -6.54 5.40
C GLY A 21 -36.05 -7.61 4.40
N SER A 22 -35.87 -7.33 3.13
CA SER A 22 -36.07 -8.33 2.07
C SER A 22 -35.14 -9.50 2.32
N MET A 23 -35.68 -10.62 2.80
CA MET A 23 -34.96 -11.88 2.80
C MET A 23 -34.63 -12.23 1.34
N PRO A 24 -33.38 -12.62 1.07
CA PRO A 24 -33.04 -13.08 -0.27
C PRO A 24 -33.95 -14.29 -0.61
N HIS A 25 -34.78 -14.13 -1.63
CA HIS A 25 -35.59 -15.23 -2.15
C HIS A 25 -34.61 -16.23 -2.78
N VAL A 26 -34.38 -17.33 -2.09
CA VAL A 26 -33.74 -18.50 -2.70
C VAL A 26 -34.84 -19.17 -3.54
N GLY A 27 -34.89 -18.83 -4.82
CA GLY A 27 -35.73 -19.51 -5.77
C GLY A 27 -35.19 -20.92 -6.00
N ILE A 28 -35.86 -21.94 -5.43
CA ILE A 28 -35.57 -23.34 -5.74
C ILE A 28 -36.35 -23.64 -7.01
N ASP A 29 -35.77 -23.35 -8.17
CA ASP A 29 -36.27 -23.84 -9.45
C ASP A 29 -35.29 -24.87 -9.99
N SER A 30 -35.82 -26.07 -10.26
CA SER A 30 -35.11 -27.21 -10.88
C SER A 30 -33.89 -27.78 -10.19
N GLY A 31 -33.79 -27.77 -8.85
CA GLY A 31 -32.71 -28.46 -8.11
C GLY A 31 -31.32 -27.89 -8.27
N GLN A 32 -31.18 -26.70 -8.88
CA GLN A 32 -29.95 -25.93 -8.95
C GLN A 32 -30.05 -24.74 -8.00
N PHE A 33 -29.09 -24.62 -7.09
CA PHE A 33 -28.91 -23.42 -6.29
C PHE A 33 -27.55 -22.80 -6.57
N THR A 34 -27.51 -21.51 -6.68
CA THR A 34 -26.25 -20.76 -6.88
C THR A 34 -25.88 -20.05 -5.58
N ILE A 35 -24.68 -20.34 -5.10
CA ILE A 35 -24.10 -19.61 -3.97
C ILE A 35 -23.12 -18.57 -4.53
N GLY A 36 -23.41 -17.30 -4.33
CA GLY A 36 -22.49 -16.21 -4.65
C GLY A 36 -21.58 -15.95 -3.47
N ILE A 37 -20.26 -16.06 -3.68
CA ILE A 37 -19.25 -15.67 -2.68
C ILE A 37 -18.53 -14.45 -3.23
N SER A 38 -18.50 -13.37 -2.46
CA SER A 38 -17.71 -12.19 -2.78
C SER A 38 -16.69 -11.95 -1.67
N GLY A 39 -15.48 -11.57 -2.05
CA GLY A 39 -14.41 -11.24 -1.12
C GLY A 39 -13.61 -10.03 -1.59
N TYR A 40 -13.06 -9.28 -0.65
CA TYR A 40 -12.13 -8.18 -0.92
C TYR A 40 -10.74 -8.54 -0.42
N VAL A 41 -9.75 -8.44 -1.31
CA VAL A 41 -8.34 -8.63 -0.97
C VAL A 41 -7.66 -7.26 -1.00
N PRO A 42 -7.20 -6.74 0.15
CA PRO A 42 -6.51 -5.46 0.17
C PRO A 42 -5.16 -5.56 -0.54
N VAL A 43 -4.74 -4.49 -1.19
CA VAL A 43 -3.38 -4.38 -1.72
C VAL A 43 -2.42 -4.20 -0.56
N VAL A 44 -1.46 -5.11 -0.46
CA VAL A 44 -0.40 -5.10 0.56
C VAL A 44 0.93 -5.16 -0.15
N CYS A 45 1.79 -4.17 0.09
CA CYS A 45 3.15 -4.13 -0.43
C CYS A 45 4.13 -3.89 0.71
N ARG A 46 5.26 -4.59 0.71
CA ARG A 46 6.33 -4.47 1.71
C ARG A 46 7.69 -4.54 1.04
N ALA A 47 8.58 -3.66 1.46
CA ALA A 47 10.00 -3.73 1.13
C ALA A 47 10.79 -3.77 2.43
N SER A 48 11.80 -4.63 2.51
CA SER A 48 12.69 -4.73 3.67
C SER A 48 14.12 -5.00 3.23
N VAL A 49 15.06 -4.34 3.86
CA VAL A 49 16.50 -4.55 3.66
C VAL A 49 17.07 -5.37 4.82
N GLU A 50 18.07 -6.19 4.52
CA GLU A 50 18.67 -7.09 5.50
C GLU A 50 19.54 -6.34 6.51
N GLN A 51 20.35 -5.39 6.03
CA GLN A 51 21.24 -4.60 6.89
C GLN A 51 20.69 -3.18 7.06
N THR A 52 20.37 -2.81 8.29
CA THR A 52 19.86 -1.48 8.63
C THR A 52 20.95 -0.50 9.05
N MET A 53 22.14 -1.00 9.36
CA MET A 53 23.32 -0.22 9.73
C MET A 53 24.56 -0.85 9.11
N VAL A 54 25.31 -0.05 8.40
CA VAL A 54 26.61 -0.43 7.82
C VAL A 54 27.65 0.65 8.11
N SER A 55 28.90 0.24 8.28
CA SER A 55 30.01 1.20 8.44
C SER A 55 30.35 1.79 7.07
N PRO A 56 30.26 3.12 6.88
CA PRO A 56 30.59 3.74 5.62
C PRO A 56 32.12 3.67 5.37
N HIS A 57 32.49 3.32 4.15
CA HIS A 57 33.87 3.43 3.65
C HIS A 57 33.81 3.73 2.15
N GLU A 58 34.89 4.30 1.62
CA GLU A 58 35.01 4.58 0.18
C GLU A 58 34.85 3.29 -0.65
N GLY A 59 34.10 3.35 -1.73
CA GLY A 59 33.82 2.23 -2.63
C GLY A 59 32.51 1.52 -2.33
N GLU A 60 32.42 0.25 -2.70
CA GLU A 60 31.19 -0.53 -2.62
C GLU A 60 30.97 -1.07 -1.21
N VAL A 61 29.81 -0.75 -0.64
CA VAL A 61 29.34 -1.18 0.68
C VAL A 61 28.08 -1.99 0.50
N SER A 62 28.09 -3.25 0.96
CA SER A 62 26.91 -4.12 0.88
C SER A 62 25.85 -3.68 1.88
N LEU A 63 24.61 -3.59 1.41
CA LEU A 63 23.40 -3.42 2.22
C LEU A 63 22.66 -4.74 2.41
N GLY A 64 23.17 -5.84 1.85
CA GLY A 64 22.57 -7.17 1.90
C GLY A 64 21.42 -7.34 0.89
N ALA A 65 20.42 -8.11 1.26
CA ALA A 65 19.29 -8.40 0.41
C ALA A 65 18.13 -7.42 0.63
N LEU A 66 17.60 -6.87 -0.45
CA LEU A 66 16.31 -6.17 -0.49
C LEU A 66 15.23 -7.20 -0.83
N ARG A 67 14.29 -7.42 0.09
CA ARG A 67 13.15 -8.31 -0.10
C ARG A 67 11.91 -7.49 -0.44
N GLU A 68 11.29 -7.82 -1.54
CA GLU A 68 10.11 -7.17 -2.09
C GLU A 68 8.92 -8.13 -2.05
N PHE A 69 7.78 -7.65 -1.59
CA PHE A 69 6.49 -8.35 -1.66
C PHE A 69 5.41 -7.34 -2.05
N CYS A 70 4.63 -7.63 -3.07
CA CYS A 70 3.46 -6.83 -3.40
C CYS A 70 2.41 -7.68 -4.12
N ASN A 71 1.15 -7.60 -3.68
CA ASN A 71 0.02 -8.27 -4.32
C ASN A 71 -0.78 -7.36 -5.26
N SER A 72 -0.27 -6.16 -5.62
CA SER A 72 -0.93 -5.29 -6.60
C SER A 72 -0.99 -5.98 -7.98
N PRO A 73 -2.17 -6.11 -8.60
CA PRO A 73 -2.31 -6.76 -9.91
C PRO A 73 -1.61 -5.98 -11.03
N ASN A 74 -1.46 -4.66 -10.88
CA ASN A 74 -0.79 -3.80 -11.84
C ASN A 74 0.73 -3.69 -11.61
N GLY A 75 1.22 -4.36 -10.55
CA GLY A 75 2.63 -4.31 -10.19
C GLY A 75 2.97 -3.24 -9.17
N TYR A 76 4.27 -2.93 -9.09
CA TYR A 76 4.80 -2.00 -8.10
C TYR A 76 6.14 -1.42 -8.54
N ALA A 77 6.53 -0.31 -7.91
CA ALA A 77 7.84 0.29 -8.03
C ALA A 77 8.50 0.42 -6.65
N ILE A 78 9.81 0.25 -6.59
CA ILE A 78 10.62 0.51 -5.40
C ILE A 78 11.40 1.80 -5.60
N HIS A 79 11.31 2.68 -4.62
CA HIS A 79 12.08 3.91 -4.56
C HIS A 79 13.08 3.84 -3.40
N ALA A 80 14.29 4.26 -3.64
CA ALA A 80 15.26 4.58 -2.61
C ALA A 80 15.15 6.08 -2.30
N ASP A 81 14.82 6.40 -1.06
CA ASP A 81 14.79 7.77 -0.55
C ASP A 81 16.04 7.95 0.35
N TYR A 82 16.84 8.97 0.10
CA TYR A 82 18.18 9.11 0.71
C TYR A 82 18.49 10.53 1.14
N SER A 83 19.43 10.64 2.10
CA SER A 83 19.90 11.92 2.61
C SER A 83 20.74 12.68 1.56
N PRO A 84 20.76 14.02 1.61
CA PRO A 84 21.56 14.85 0.68
C PRO A 84 23.04 14.51 0.63
N SER A 85 23.60 13.96 1.73
CA SER A 85 25.02 13.52 1.79
C SER A 85 25.35 12.43 0.78
N LEU A 86 24.35 11.65 0.33
CA LEU A 86 24.49 10.58 -0.65
C LEU A 86 24.19 11.01 -2.09
N ALA A 87 23.98 12.31 -2.36
CA ALA A 87 23.60 12.81 -3.70
C ALA A 87 24.62 12.54 -4.82
N HIS A 88 25.82 12.12 -4.50
CA HIS A 88 26.87 11.76 -5.48
C HIS A 88 27.26 10.27 -5.41
N ALA A 89 26.65 9.51 -4.53
CA ALA A 89 26.81 8.07 -4.45
C ALA A 89 26.05 7.37 -5.59
N LYS A 90 26.27 6.06 -5.70
CA LYS A 90 25.48 5.21 -6.61
C LYS A 90 24.89 4.06 -5.82
N ILE A 91 23.63 3.75 -6.08
CA ILE A 91 23.01 2.52 -5.60
C ILE A 91 23.17 1.43 -6.64
N ILE A 92 23.52 0.23 -6.20
CA ILE A 92 23.74 -0.93 -7.06
C ILE A 92 22.67 -1.95 -6.71
N VAL A 93 21.86 -2.34 -7.68
CA VAL A 93 20.79 -3.33 -7.53
C VAL A 93 21.03 -4.43 -8.54
N ASP A 94 21.26 -5.66 -8.07
CA ASP A 94 21.61 -6.82 -8.89
C ASP A 94 22.77 -6.51 -9.87
N GLY A 95 23.78 -5.77 -9.40
CA GLY A 95 24.95 -5.36 -10.18
C GLY A 95 24.73 -4.14 -11.10
N LYS A 96 23.50 -3.61 -11.23
CA LYS A 96 23.20 -2.41 -12.00
C LYS A 96 23.41 -1.15 -11.17
N LYS A 97 24.38 -0.32 -11.58
CA LYS A 97 24.68 0.96 -10.92
C LYS A 97 23.72 2.06 -11.38
N MET A 98 23.11 2.73 -10.41
CA MET A 98 22.20 3.87 -10.62
C MET A 98 22.69 5.07 -9.81
N PRO A 99 22.92 6.24 -10.43
CA PRO A 99 23.38 7.42 -9.71
C PRO A 99 22.27 7.96 -8.79
N LEU A 100 22.65 8.31 -7.59
CA LEU A 100 21.82 9.11 -6.71
C LEU A 100 22.05 10.59 -7.02
N ASN A 101 20.99 11.36 -7.01
CA ASN A 101 21.02 12.78 -7.39
C ASN A 101 20.50 13.67 -6.26
N LYS A 102 20.43 14.96 -6.48
CA LYS A 102 19.97 15.93 -5.48
C LYS A 102 18.45 15.88 -5.22
N SER A 103 17.68 15.05 -5.95
CA SER A 103 16.23 14.91 -5.73
C SER A 103 15.89 14.20 -4.41
N GLY A 104 16.85 13.45 -3.85
CA GLY A 104 16.64 12.70 -2.62
C GLY A 104 15.83 11.40 -2.78
N SER A 105 15.41 11.07 -4.01
CA SER A 105 14.66 9.84 -4.31
C SER A 105 14.98 9.34 -5.72
N THR A 106 15.07 8.00 -5.87
CA THR A 106 15.34 7.35 -7.16
C THR A 106 14.56 6.03 -7.25
N GLU A 107 13.88 5.77 -8.36
CA GLU A 107 13.29 4.45 -8.65
C GLU A 107 14.41 3.45 -8.93
N ILE A 108 14.44 2.37 -8.17
CA ILE A 108 15.51 1.36 -8.24
C ILE A 108 15.06 0.02 -8.78
N SER A 109 13.76 -0.26 -8.75
CA SER A 109 13.16 -1.49 -9.22
C SER A 109 11.71 -1.25 -9.63
N LYS A 110 11.25 -1.97 -10.64
CA LYS A 110 9.86 -1.93 -11.10
C LYS A 110 9.41 -3.31 -11.56
N SER A 111 8.19 -3.68 -11.20
CA SER A 111 7.49 -4.87 -11.66
C SER A 111 6.13 -4.46 -12.25
N ASN A 112 5.69 -5.11 -13.31
CA ASN A 112 4.38 -4.90 -13.94
C ASN A 112 3.33 -5.93 -13.48
N ARG A 113 3.60 -6.66 -12.44
CA ARG A 113 2.71 -7.69 -11.85
C ARG A 113 2.97 -7.86 -10.36
N ALA A 114 2.02 -8.44 -9.68
CA ALA A 114 2.20 -8.93 -8.31
C ALA A 114 3.36 -9.91 -8.21
N GLY A 115 4.08 -9.91 -7.10
CA GLY A 115 5.19 -10.83 -6.93
C GLY A 115 5.95 -10.69 -5.62
N ILE A 116 6.90 -11.60 -5.50
CA ILE A 116 7.93 -11.62 -4.46
C ILE A 116 9.26 -11.61 -5.18
N ALA A 117 10.17 -10.74 -4.77
CA ALA A 117 11.52 -10.69 -5.32
C ALA A 117 12.54 -10.47 -4.19
N THR A 118 13.76 -10.93 -4.45
CA THR A 118 14.92 -10.64 -3.60
C THR A 118 16.03 -10.15 -4.52
N ARG A 119 16.63 -9.00 -4.16
CA ARG A 119 17.68 -8.36 -4.94
C ARG A 119 18.90 -8.13 -4.08
N THR A 120 20.08 -8.23 -4.66
CA THR A 120 21.30 -7.77 -4.00
C THR A 120 21.36 -6.25 -4.04
N LEU A 121 21.77 -5.67 -2.92
CA LEU A 121 21.79 -4.23 -2.75
C LEU A 121 23.16 -3.79 -2.20
N GLU A 122 23.77 -2.85 -2.91
CA GLU A 122 25.05 -2.25 -2.52
C GLU A 122 25.01 -0.74 -2.74
N LEU A 123 25.89 -0.03 -2.06
CA LEU A 123 26.04 1.41 -2.19
C LEU A 123 27.49 1.73 -2.54
N ASP A 124 27.72 2.40 -3.65
CA ASP A 124 29.04 2.87 -4.08
C ASP A 124 29.23 4.31 -3.60
N LEU A 125 30.06 4.47 -2.56
CA LEU A 125 30.31 5.74 -1.87
C LEU A 125 31.53 6.43 -2.45
N PRO A 126 31.43 7.68 -2.90
CA PRO A 126 32.57 8.47 -3.30
C PRO A 126 33.41 8.88 -2.10
N LYS A 127 34.67 9.24 -2.36
CA LYS A 127 35.59 9.73 -1.34
C LYS A 127 35.03 10.92 -0.57
N GLY A 128 35.18 10.90 0.75
CA GLY A 128 34.75 11.99 1.63
C GLY A 128 33.29 11.92 2.08
N VAL A 129 32.56 10.87 1.75
CA VAL A 129 31.24 10.62 2.33
C VAL A 129 31.40 9.84 3.64
N GLU A 130 31.11 10.51 4.75
CA GLU A 130 31.25 9.93 6.10
C GLU A 130 30.00 9.19 6.58
N GLY A 131 28.88 9.29 5.84
CA GLY A 131 27.65 8.60 6.15
C GLY A 131 26.41 9.24 5.53
N GLY A 132 25.29 8.56 5.70
CA GLY A 132 24.00 8.98 5.22
C GLY A 132 22.92 7.97 5.59
N SER A 133 21.68 8.29 5.27
CA SER A 133 20.53 7.40 5.42
C SER A 133 19.94 7.07 4.07
N VAL A 134 19.55 5.81 3.91
CA VAL A 134 18.75 5.32 2.77
C VAL A 134 17.56 4.56 3.33
N SER A 135 16.39 4.84 2.82
CA SER A 135 15.17 4.08 3.11
C SER A 135 14.52 3.61 1.81
N PHE A 136 13.77 2.52 1.89
CA PHE A 136 13.14 1.93 0.72
C PHE A 136 11.63 2.01 0.84
N ARG A 137 11.00 2.59 -0.17
CA ARG A 137 9.56 2.75 -0.26
C ARG A 137 9.03 1.96 -1.45
N ILE A 138 8.01 1.14 -1.23
CA ILE A 138 7.31 0.40 -2.28
C ILE A 138 5.99 1.11 -2.60
N VAL A 139 5.71 1.29 -3.87
CA VAL A 139 4.51 1.97 -4.38
C VAL A 139 3.77 1.00 -5.29
N PRO A 140 2.54 0.59 -4.95
CA PRO A 140 1.70 -0.18 -5.87
C PRO A 140 1.33 0.67 -7.10
N LEU A 141 1.21 0.02 -8.24
CA LEU A 141 0.87 0.64 -9.52
C LEU A 141 -0.60 0.34 -9.89
#